data_1deba5dd10f5220ad545316db2c7eef4
#
_entry.id   1deba5dd10f5220ad545316db2c7eef4
#
_cell.length_a   1.000
_cell.length_b   1.000
_cell.length_c   1.000
_cell.angle_alpha   90.00
_cell.angle_beta   90.00
_cell.angle_gamma   90.00
#
_symmetry.space_group_name_H-M   'P 1'
#
loop_
_entity.id
_entity.type
_entity.pdbx_description
1 polymer ?
#
loop_
_entity_poly.entity_id
_entity_poly.type
_entity_poly.pdbx_seq_one_letter_code
_entity_poly.pdbx_strand_id
1 'polypeptide(L)'
;MITAMSPSATPKIVPDVVGAQTVRRGLSVLRLLTRIGPGGLRMGEIGRRLELNKATAIRLTRTLVDEGFVLHDRASGRYRLGPEAFAVGLAAEPSYELQRLSAPTLRSLALESGDTVFFSVLHGYESICLSRNEGDFPIRNQLIKPGDRWPLGVGAGACAMLAALSNPEITDVLARNAALRTDKFPRCTDDAILQLIRDARIKGYCVQPGLVIEGSWAVGVPVFDTNQRPVASISIAAIESRLGTARAATLGNRLMQASLKLTGLQAEVLRDL
;
A
#
# COMPACT_ATOMS: atom_id res chain seq x y z
N MET A 1 -1.45 30.80 15.99
CA MET A 1 -0.33 30.72 15.05
C MET A 1 0.24 29.31 15.19
N ILE A 2 -0.32 28.36 14.47
CA ILE A 2 0.11 26.94 14.48
C ILE A 2 0.98 26.79 13.24
N THR A 3 2.27 26.63 13.46
CA THR A 3 3.28 26.45 12.40
C THR A 3 2.97 25.13 11.68
N ALA A 4 2.59 25.21 10.40
CA ALA A 4 2.36 24.07 9.54
C ALA A 4 3.66 23.25 9.44
N MET A 5 3.64 22.05 9.95
CA MET A 5 4.70 21.07 9.75
C MET A 5 4.69 20.61 8.28
N SER A 6 5.71 20.99 7.56
CA SER A 6 5.98 20.56 6.19
C SER A 6 6.08 19.02 6.14
N PRO A 7 5.31 18.30 5.30
CA PRO A 7 5.44 16.85 5.14
C PRO A 7 6.54 16.52 4.12
N SER A 8 7.77 16.87 4.41
CA SER A 8 8.90 16.51 3.56
C SER A 8 10.01 15.87 4.39
N ALA A 9 9.80 14.62 4.75
CA ALA A 9 10.90 13.76 5.14
C ALA A 9 10.59 12.35 4.63
N THR A 10 11.33 11.89 3.64
CA THR A 10 11.55 10.47 3.41
C THR A 10 11.85 9.85 4.77
N PRO A 11 11.08 8.86 5.26
CA PRO A 11 11.36 8.31 6.58
C PRO A 11 12.77 7.73 6.58
N LYS A 12 13.71 8.42 7.23
CA LYS A 12 15.02 7.87 7.52
C LYS A 12 14.77 6.56 8.28
N ILE A 13 15.35 5.46 7.81
CA ILE A 13 15.45 4.25 8.63
C ILE A 13 16.23 4.67 9.88
N VAL A 14 15.52 4.84 10.97
CA VAL A 14 16.13 5.08 12.27
C VAL A 14 16.88 3.79 12.61
N PRO A 15 18.20 3.83 12.88
CA PRO A 15 18.93 2.67 13.39
C PRO A 15 18.20 2.13 14.60
N ASP A 16 18.38 0.85 14.89
CA ASP A 16 17.69 0.17 15.99
C ASP A 16 17.83 0.97 17.29
N VAL A 17 16.77 1.70 17.65
CA VAL A 17 16.73 2.44 18.92
C VAL A 17 16.67 1.40 20.00
N VAL A 18 17.73 1.31 20.80
CA VAL A 18 17.83 0.42 21.95
C VAL A 18 16.60 0.66 22.83
N GLY A 19 15.84 -0.38 23.16
CA GLY A 19 14.62 -0.28 23.97
C GLY A 19 13.30 -0.19 23.18
N ALA A 20 13.31 0.15 21.89
CA ALA A 20 12.08 0.28 21.09
C ALA A 20 11.51 -1.06 20.58
N GLN A 21 12.16 -2.19 20.81
CA GLN A 21 11.75 -3.50 20.31
C GLN A 21 10.34 -3.89 20.79
N THR A 22 9.98 -3.57 22.03
CA THR A 22 8.64 -3.86 22.58
C THR A 22 7.57 -3.09 21.82
N VAL A 23 7.79 -1.79 21.55
CA VAL A 23 6.88 -0.95 20.78
C VAL A 23 6.75 -1.48 19.36
N ARG A 24 7.85 -1.82 18.69
CA ARG A 24 7.83 -2.40 17.33
C ARG A 24 7.02 -3.68 17.28
N ARG A 25 7.19 -4.58 18.25
CA ARG A 25 6.43 -5.83 18.33
C ARG A 25 4.95 -5.57 18.58
N GLY A 26 4.58 -4.62 19.45
CA GLY A 26 3.19 -4.20 19.65
C GLY A 26 2.56 -3.68 18.35
N LEU A 27 3.26 -2.77 17.65
CA LEU A 27 2.82 -2.27 16.33
C LEU A 27 2.71 -3.39 15.29
N SER A 28 3.56 -4.43 15.36
CA SER A 28 3.46 -5.59 14.45
C SER A 28 2.19 -6.41 14.71
N VAL A 29 1.71 -6.49 15.95
CA VAL A 29 0.41 -7.12 16.28
C VAL A 29 -0.73 -6.34 15.61
N LEU A 30 -0.75 -5.01 15.72
CA LEU A 30 -1.77 -4.17 15.08
C LEU A 30 -1.76 -4.34 13.56
N ARG A 31 -0.58 -4.26 12.93
CA ARG A 31 -0.44 -4.48 11.47
C ARG A 31 -0.91 -5.87 11.03
N LEU A 32 -0.63 -6.91 11.83
CA LEU A 32 -1.10 -8.26 11.54
C LEU A 32 -2.63 -8.32 11.57
N LEU A 33 -3.26 -7.74 12.59
CA LEU A 33 -4.72 -7.73 12.73
C LEU A 33 -5.41 -6.92 11.63
N THR A 34 -4.80 -5.82 11.14
CA THR A 34 -5.30 -5.06 9.99
C THR A 34 -5.46 -5.95 8.76
N ARG A 35 -4.47 -6.81 8.47
CA ARG A 35 -4.48 -7.71 7.30
C ARG A 35 -5.54 -8.81 7.39
N ILE A 36 -5.89 -9.23 8.62
CA ILE A 36 -6.87 -10.30 8.84
C ILE A 36 -8.31 -9.76 8.78
N GLY A 37 -8.51 -8.49 9.14
CA GLY A 37 -9.82 -7.86 9.17
C GLY A 37 -10.70 -8.36 10.34
N PRO A 38 -12.04 -8.26 10.19
CA PRO A 38 -12.98 -8.49 11.29
C PRO A 38 -13.01 -9.91 11.84
N GLY A 39 -12.51 -10.90 11.09
CA GLY A 39 -12.42 -12.28 11.54
C GLY A 39 -11.47 -12.52 12.72
N GLY A 40 -10.48 -11.65 12.90
CA GLY A 40 -9.51 -11.71 13.99
C GLY A 40 -8.68 -13.00 14.03
N LEU A 41 -7.73 -13.07 14.98
CA LEU A 41 -6.84 -14.21 15.20
C LEU A 41 -6.89 -14.68 16.65
N ARG A 42 -6.65 -15.97 16.87
CA ARG A 42 -6.38 -16.50 18.22
C ARG A 42 -4.95 -16.19 18.66
N MET A 43 -4.70 -16.16 19.95
CA MET A 43 -3.38 -15.86 20.56
C MET A 43 -2.25 -16.70 19.95
N GLY A 44 -2.44 -18.01 19.80
CA GLY A 44 -1.43 -18.90 19.22
C GLY A 44 -1.10 -18.60 17.76
N GLU A 45 -2.07 -18.09 16.99
CA GLU A 45 -1.86 -17.67 15.59
C GLU A 45 -1.05 -16.37 15.53
N ILE A 46 -1.31 -15.41 16.44
CA ILE A 46 -0.55 -14.16 16.57
C ILE A 46 0.92 -14.49 16.88
N GLY A 47 1.15 -15.31 17.93
CA GLY A 47 2.51 -15.71 18.32
C GLY A 47 3.29 -16.37 17.18
N ARG A 48 2.67 -17.35 16.50
CA ARG A 48 3.30 -18.08 15.39
C ARG A 48 3.63 -17.17 14.20
N ARG A 49 2.67 -16.32 13.77
CA ARG A 49 2.86 -15.45 12.59
C ARG A 49 3.87 -14.33 12.82
N LEU A 50 4.07 -13.92 14.06
CA LEU A 50 5.04 -12.88 14.42
C LEU A 50 6.33 -13.45 15.04
N GLU A 51 6.46 -14.78 15.05
CA GLU A 51 7.62 -15.48 15.65
C GLU A 51 7.90 -15.06 17.09
N LEU A 52 6.82 -14.82 17.85
CA LEU A 52 6.89 -14.44 19.24
C LEU A 52 6.71 -15.65 20.15
N ASN A 53 7.51 -15.74 21.20
CA ASN A 53 7.23 -16.70 22.27
C ASN A 53 5.87 -16.38 22.95
N LYS A 54 5.25 -17.41 23.53
CA LYS A 54 3.90 -17.33 24.11
C LYS A 54 3.77 -16.19 25.15
N ALA A 55 4.74 -16.05 26.04
CA ALA A 55 4.71 -15.04 27.10
C ALA A 55 4.74 -13.61 26.53
N THR A 56 5.60 -13.36 25.53
CA THR A 56 5.70 -12.07 24.86
C THR A 56 4.41 -11.75 24.08
N ALA A 57 3.87 -12.71 23.32
CA ALA A 57 2.63 -12.52 22.58
C ALA A 57 1.46 -12.16 23.52
N ILE A 58 1.31 -12.89 24.63
CA ILE A 58 0.28 -12.63 25.64
C ILE A 58 0.46 -11.22 26.23
N ARG A 59 1.65 -10.86 26.68
CA ARG A 59 1.91 -9.56 27.33
C ARG A 59 1.61 -8.41 26.38
N LEU A 60 2.12 -8.45 25.16
CA LEU A 60 1.90 -7.39 24.15
C LEU A 60 0.42 -7.26 23.78
N THR A 61 -0.24 -8.39 23.49
CA THR A 61 -1.64 -8.36 23.10
C THR A 61 -2.54 -7.92 24.24
N ARG A 62 -2.25 -8.32 25.49
CA ARG A 62 -2.98 -7.86 26.67
C ARG A 62 -2.86 -6.36 26.86
N THR A 63 -1.63 -5.80 26.81
CA THR A 63 -1.45 -4.33 26.87
C THR A 63 -2.27 -3.64 25.79
N LEU A 64 -2.26 -4.13 24.55
CA LEU A 64 -3.05 -3.54 23.46
C LEU A 64 -4.57 -3.66 23.69
N VAL A 65 -5.03 -4.69 24.42
CA VAL A 65 -6.44 -4.80 24.86
C VAL A 65 -6.75 -3.81 25.96
N ASP A 66 -5.87 -3.70 26.98
CA ASP A 66 -6.04 -2.77 28.08
C ASP A 66 -6.07 -1.30 27.61
N GLU A 67 -5.28 -0.97 26.56
CA GLU A 67 -5.25 0.33 25.88
C GLU A 67 -6.33 0.51 24.80
N GLY A 68 -7.24 -0.45 24.59
CA GLY A 68 -8.35 -0.33 23.65
C GLY A 68 -7.98 -0.48 22.15
N PHE A 69 -6.71 -0.66 21.81
CA PHE A 69 -6.27 -0.88 20.41
C PHE A 69 -6.68 -2.24 19.85
N VAL A 70 -6.89 -3.23 20.73
CA VAL A 70 -7.30 -4.59 20.37
C VAL A 70 -8.52 -4.98 21.21
N LEU A 71 -9.48 -5.62 20.61
CA LEU A 71 -10.61 -6.28 21.30
C LEU A 71 -10.33 -7.77 21.40
N HIS A 72 -10.66 -8.35 22.55
CA HIS A 72 -10.69 -9.78 22.78
C HIS A 72 -12.15 -10.25 22.84
N ASP A 73 -12.59 -10.95 21.84
CA ASP A 73 -13.87 -11.65 21.85
C ASP A 73 -13.73 -12.94 22.69
N ARG A 74 -14.31 -12.92 23.89
CA ARG A 74 -14.22 -14.04 24.84
C ARG A 74 -14.96 -15.28 24.35
N ALA A 75 -15.99 -15.13 23.53
CA ALA A 75 -16.78 -16.26 23.03
C ALA A 75 -15.99 -17.07 21.98
N SER A 76 -15.33 -16.41 21.06
CA SER A 76 -14.52 -17.06 20.00
C SER A 76 -13.05 -17.22 20.37
N GLY A 77 -12.55 -16.53 21.41
CA GLY A 77 -11.15 -16.45 21.80
C GLY A 77 -10.28 -15.68 20.78
N ARG A 78 -10.91 -14.84 19.96
CA ARG A 78 -10.23 -14.10 18.88
C ARG A 78 -9.94 -12.65 19.26
N TYR A 79 -8.84 -12.16 18.74
CA TYR A 79 -8.36 -10.78 18.87
C TYR A 79 -8.55 -10.06 17.54
N ARG A 80 -9.09 -8.84 17.58
CA ARG A 80 -9.30 -7.96 16.41
C ARG A 80 -8.97 -6.52 16.76
N LEU A 81 -8.87 -5.61 15.77
CA LEU A 81 -8.65 -4.20 16.06
C LEU A 81 -9.78 -3.63 16.92
N GLY A 82 -9.42 -2.81 17.88
CA GLY A 82 -10.30 -2.14 18.83
C GLY A 82 -10.63 -0.70 18.43
N PRO A 83 -11.50 -0.03 19.22
CA PRO A 83 -11.98 1.33 18.93
C PRO A 83 -10.85 2.38 18.91
N GLU A 84 -9.79 2.24 19.74
CA GLU A 84 -8.67 3.18 19.71
C GLU A 84 -7.91 3.14 18.38
N ALA A 85 -7.77 1.98 17.75
CA ALA A 85 -7.16 1.89 16.43
C ALA A 85 -7.97 2.67 15.38
N PHE A 86 -9.30 2.67 15.48
CA PHE A 86 -10.19 3.44 14.62
C PHE A 86 -10.10 4.94 14.92
N ALA A 87 -10.13 5.33 16.20
CA ALA A 87 -10.03 6.73 16.62
C ALA A 87 -8.71 7.39 16.16
N VAL A 88 -7.58 6.69 16.31
CA VAL A 88 -6.29 7.15 15.78
C VAL A 88 -6.31 7.29 14.26
N GLY A 89 -6.95 6.34 13.55
CA GLY A 89 -7.12 6.42 12.10
C GLY A 89 -7.95 7.62 11.67
N LEU A 90 -9.05 7.92 12.35
CA LEU A 90 -9.88 9.11 12.10
C LEU A 90 -9.11 10.41 12.34
N ALA A 91 -8.36 10.50 13.43
CA ALA A 91 -7.52 11.67 13.73
C ALA A 91 -6.42 11.90 12.68
N ALA A 92 -5.97 10.85 12.01
CA ALA A 92 -5.00 10.93 10.92
C ALA A 92 -5.63 11.27 9.56
N GLU A 93 -6.96 11.13 9.39
CA GLU A 93 -7.65 11.30 8.11
C GLU A 93 -7.34 12.63 7.40
N PRO A 94 -7.30 13.81 8.09
CA PRO A 94 -6.96 15.06 7.43
C PRO A 94 -5.61 15.05 6.72
N SER A 95 -4.64 14.29 7.26
CA SER A 95 -3.32 14.11 6.64
C SER A 95 -3.34 13.19 5.42
N TYR A 96 -4.45 12.47 5.20
CA TYR A 96 -4.65 11.53 4.08
C TYR A 96 -5.82 11.94 3.19
N GLU A 97 -6.07 13.24 3.09
CA GLU A 97 -7.17 13.81 2.31
C GLU A 97 -7.17 13.35 0.85
N LEU A 98 -5.99 13.13 0.27
CA LEU A 98 -5.85 12.57 -1.08
C LEU A 98 -6.61 11.23 -1.23
N GLN A 99 -6.65 10.38 -0.20
CA GLN A 99 -7.45 9.15 -0.22
C GLN A 99 -8.94 9.46 -0.33
N ARG A 100 -9.44 10.41 0.47
CA ARG A 100 -10.85 10.83 0.46
C ARG A 100 -11.23 11.44 -0.89
N LEU A 101 -10.41 12.35 -1.41
CA LEU A 101 -10.61 12.99 -2.71
C LEU A 101 -10.54 12.00 -3.88
N SER A 102 -9.75 10.92 -3.74
CA SER A 102 -9.63 9.90 -4.78
C SER A 102 -10.84 8.97 -4.88
N ALA A 103 -11.61 8.80 -3.82
CA ALA A 103 -12.66 7.78 -3.73
C ALA A 103 -13.70 7.81 -4.88
N PRO A 104 -14.24 8.95 -5.33
CA PRO A 104 -15.15 8.99 -6.47
C PRO A 104 -14.48 8.54 -7.78
N THR A 105 -13.24 9.00 -8.03
CA THR A 105 -12.46 8.65 -9.22
C THR A 105 -12.14 7.16 -9.25
N LEU A 106 -11.73 6.57 -8.13
CA LEU A 106 -11.41 5.15 -8.03
C LEU A 106 -12.64 4.27 -8.28
N ARG A 107 -13.81 4.70 -7.77
CA ARG A 107 -15.07 4.00 -7.99
C ARG A 107 -15.49 4.05 -9.46
N SER A 108 -15.39 5.22 -10.10
CA SER A 108 -15.64 5.37 -11.55
C SER A 108 -14.74 4.45 -12.37
N LEU A 109 -13.43 4.44 -12.09
CA LEU A 109 -12.47 3.57 -12.78
C LEU A 109 -12.80 2.08 -12.61
N ALA A 110 -13.24 1.66 -11.42
CA ALA A 110 -13.64 0.27 -11.17
C ALA A 110 -14.88 -0.13 -11.98
N LEU A 111 -15.91 0.73 -12.01
CA LEU A 111 -17.11 0.51 -12.80
C LEU A 111 -16.83 0.53 -14.30
N GLU A 112 -16.04 1.50 -14.80
CA GLU A 112 -15.68 1.62 -16.21
C GLU A 112 -14.83 0.45 -16.72
N SER A 113 -13.87 0.00 -15.91
CA SER A 113 -12.99 -1.12 -16.31
C SER A 113 -13.61 -2.49 -16.07
N GLY A 114 -14.53 -2.60 -15.12
CA GLY A 114 -15.05 -3.86 -14.59
C GLY A 114 -14.03 -4.61 -13.72
N ASP A 115 -12.81 -4.09 -13.54
CA ASP A 115 -11.71 -4.76 -12.85
C ASP A 115 -11.43 -4.14 -11.47
N THR A 116 -10.46 -4.67 -10.74
CA THR A 116 -10.13 -4.19 -9.40
C THR A 116 -9.16 -3.00 -9.46
N VAL A 117 -9.55 -1.89 -8.86
CA VAL A 117 -8.76 -0.66 -8.75
C VAL A 117 -8.19 -0.53 -7.34
N PHE A 118 -6.90 -0.22 -7.25
CA PHE A 118 -6.20 0.00 -6.00
C PHE A 118 -5.69 1.43 -5.92
N PHE A 119 -5.74 2.00 -4.72
CA PHE A 119 -5.05 3.22 -4.37
C PHE A 119 -4.04 2.92 -3.26
N SER A 120 -2.79 3.27 -3.50
CA SER A 120 -1.70 3.01 -2.55
C SER A 120 -0.86 4.25 -2.36
N VAL A 121 -0.31 4.43 -1.15
CA VAL A 121 0.58 5.55 -0.84
C VAL A 121 2.01 5.08 -0.67
N LEU A 122 2.94 5.97 -1.01
CA LEU A 122 4.37 5.76 -0.80
C LEU A 122 4.71 5.93 0.69
N HIS A 123 5.39 4.97 1.27
CA HIS A 123 5.88 5.04 2.63
C HIS A 123 7.29 4.44 2.75
N GLY A 124 8.29 5.29 2.69
CA GLY A 124 9.68 4.84 2.70
C GLY A 124 10.00 3.98 1.49
N TYR A 125 10.32 2.71 1.73
CA TYR A 125 10.66 1.73 0.70
C TYR A 125 9.48 0.82 0.31
N GLU A 126 8.29 1.13 0.81
CA GLU A 126 7.08 0.33 0.66
C GLU A 126 5.93 1.14 0.04
N SER A 127 5.00 0.44 -0.54
CA SER A 127 3.68 0.90 -0.94
C SER A 127 2.66 0.36 0.06
N ILE A 128 1.78 1.22 0.59
CA ILE A 128 0.68 0.83 1.49
C ILE A 128 -0.62 0.98 0.72
N CYS A 129 -1.37 -0.11 0.57
CA CYS A 129 -2.71 -0.06 0.00
C CYS A 129 -3.67 0.63 0.98
N LEU A 130 -4.31 1.71 0.57
CA LEU A 130 -5.31 2.42 1.37
C LEU A 130 -6.74 2.08 0.94
N SER A 131 -6.97 1.81 -0.35
CA SER A 131 -8.30 1.39 -0.80
C SER A 131 -8.24 0.38 -1.94
N ARG A 132 -9.30 -0.42 -2.03
CA ARG A 132 -9.58 -1.37 -3.10
C ARG A 132 -11.03 -1.20 -3.52
N ASN A 133 -11.24 -0.92 -4.79
CA ASN A 133 -12.56 -0.78 -5.40
C ASN A 133 -12.72 -1.89 -6.43
N GLU A 134 -13.76 -2.69 -6.29
CA GLU A 134 -14.02 -3.82 -7.17
C GLU A 134 -14.99 -3.43 -8.28
N GLY A 135 -14.67 -3.79 -9.51
CA GLY A 135 -15.60 -3.75 -10.64
C GLY A 135 -16.56 -4.94 -10.60
N ASP A 136 -17.37 -5.07 -11.65
CA ASP A 136 -18.43 -6.07 -11.76
C ASP A 136 -17.97 -7.38 -12.42
N PHE A 137 -16.73 -7.46 -12.92
CA PHE A 137 -16.23 -8.69 -13.53
C PHE A 137 -16.13 -9.82 -12.50
N PRO A 138 -16.62 -11.04 -12.82
CA PRO A 138 -16.74 -12.13 -11.85
C PRO A 138 -15.41 -12.61 -11.25
N ILE A 139 -14.33 -12.60 -12.04
CA ILE A 139 -13.00 -13.00 -11.57
C ILE A 139 -12.25 -11.76 -11.07
N ARG A 140 -12.04 -11.69 -9.77
CA ARG A 140 -11.49 -10.50 -9.09
C ARG A 140 -10.09 -10.74 -8.59
N ASN A 141 -9.23 -9.73 -8.73
CA ASN A 141 -7.92 -9.73 -8.12
C ASN A 141 -8.02 -9.36 -6.63
N GLN A 142 -7.74 -10.30 -5.76
CA GLN A 142 -7.79 -10.12 -4.30
C GLN A 142 -6.40 -10.18 -3.64
N LEU A 143 -5.33 -9.96 -4.40
CA LEU A 143 -3.94 -10.09 -3.93
C LEU A 143 -3.57 -9.08 -2.85
N ILE A 144 -4.15 -7.87 -2.94
CA ILE A 144 -3.86 -6.76 -2.04
C ILE A 144 -5.15 -6.34 -1.34
N LYS A 145 -5.06 -6.07 -0.05
CA LYS A 145 -6.14 -5.53 0.78
C LYS A 145 -5.71 -4.20 1.38
N PRO A 146 -6.65 -3.32 1.75
CA PRO A 146 -6.34 -2.14 2.54
C PRO A 146 -5.51 -2.50 3.78
N GLY A 147 -4.42 -1.77 4.02
CA GLY A 147 -3.42 -2.03 5.06
C GLY A 147 -2.26 -2.94 4.65
N ASP A 148 -2.33 -3.61 3.50
CA ASP A 148 -1.20 -4.40 3.01
C ASP A 148 -0.05 -3.50 2.56
N ARG A 149 1.17 -3.99 2.80
CA ARG A 149 2.44 -3.34 2.46
C ARG A 149 3.22 -4.21 1.49
N TRP A 150 3.63 -3.62 0.40
CA TRP A 150 4.46 -4.28 -0.60
C TRP A 150 5.73 -3.47 -0.85
N PRO A 151 6.87 -4.12 -1.10
CA PRO A 151 8.09 -3.43 -1.49
C PRO A 151 7.86 -2.60 -2.76
N LEU A 152 8.45 -1.40 -2.84
CA LEU A 152 8.44 -0.67 -4.09
C LEU A 152 9.08 -1.51 -5.20
N GLY A 153 8.48 -1.47 -6.40
CA GLY A 153 8.82 -2.33 -7.52
C GLY A 153 7.96 -3.60 -7.63
N VAL A 154 7.23 -3.98 -6.58
CA VAL A 154 6.31 -5.13 -6.58
C VAL A 154 4.88 -4.66 -6.78
N GLY A 155 4.25 -5.08 -7.88
CA GLY A 155 2.95 -4.58 -8.33
C GLY A 155 3.05 -3.31 -9.18
N ALA A 156 2.11 -3.13 -10.11
CA ALA A 156 2.19 -2.06 -11.12
C ALA A 156 2.17 -0.66 -10.51
N GLY A 157 1.35 -0.42 -9.47
CA GLY A 157 1.30 0.87 -8.79
C GLY A 157 2.60 1.19 -8.04
N ALA A 158 3.15 0.22 -7.29
CA ALA A 158 4.41 0.38 -6.58
C ALA A 158 5.60 0.55 -7.53
N CYS A 159 5.59 -0.16 -8.68
CA CYS A 159 6.60 0.01 -9.72
C CYS A 159 6.49 1.37 -10.41
N ALA A 160 5.28 1.87 -10.64
CA ALA A 160 5.06 3.19 -11.21
C ALA A 160 5.58 4.31 -10.30
N MET A 161 5.36 4.21 -8.97
CA MET A 161 5.96 5.14 -8.01
C MET A 161 7.49 5.05 -8.02
N LEU A 162 8.06 3.84 -8.07
CA LEU A 162 9.51 3.64 -8.15
C LEU A 162 10.10 4.24 -9.42
N ALA A 163 9.42 4.10 -10.58
CA ALA A 163 9.86 4.66 -11.86
C ALA A 163 9.95 6.19 -11.85
N ALA A 164 9.16 6.85 -11.00
CA ALA A 164 9.14 8.30 -10.83
C ALA A 164 10.24 8.84 -9.90
N LEU A 165 10.97 7.96 -9.20
CA LEU A 165 12.11 8.34 -8.37
C LEU A 165 13.38 8.53 -9.22
N SER A 166 14.39 9.20 -8.65
CA SER A 166 15.73 9.33 -9.25
C SER A 166 16.46 7.99 -9.29
N ASN A 167 17.42 7.85 -10.19
CA ASN A 167 18.20 6.60 -10.30
C ASN A 167 18.95 6.21 -9.00
N PRO A 168 19.55 7.13 -8.24
CA PRO A 168 20.13 6.79 -6.94
C PRO A 168 19.09 6.27 -5.93
N GLU A 169 17.89 6.89 -5.88
CA GLU A 169 16.81 6.42 -5.01
C GLU A 169 16.33 5.02 -5.43
N ILE A 170 16.19 4.75 -6.73
CA ILE A 170 15.83 3.43 -7.25
C ILE A 170 16.85 2.38 -6.77
N THR A 171 18.14 2.67 -6.92
CA THR A 171 19.21 1.75 -6.49
C THR A 171 19.13 1.46 -4.99
N ASP A 172 18.94 2.48 -4.15
CA ASP A 172 18.79 2.31 -2.70
C ASP A 172 17.54 1.48 -2.35
N VAL A 173 16.40 1.76 -2.99
CA VAL A 173 15.15 1.01 -2.80
C VAL A 173 15.31 -0.47 -3.17
N LEU A 174 15.92 -0.77 -4.33
CA LEU A 174 16.13 -2.13 -4.78
C LEU A 174 17.03 -2.91 -3.83
N ALA A 175 18.12 -2.30 -3.38
CA ALA A 175 19.05 -2.93 -2.42
C ALA A 175 18.37 -3.24 -1.09
N ARG A 176 17.61 -2.29 -0.53
CA ARG A 176 16.95 -2.47 0.77
C ARG A 176 15.82 -3.49 0.74
N ASN A 177 15.15 -3.61 -0.38
CA ASN A 177 14.04 -4.55 -0.56
C ASN A 177 14.49 -5.94 -1.06
N ALA A 178 15.77 -6.14 -1.38
CA ALA A 178 16.28 -7.35 -2.04
C ALA A 178 15.90 -8.64 -1.30
N ALA A 179 16.19 -8.73 -0.01
CA ALA A 179 15.91 -9.92 0.79
C ALA A 179 14.41 -10.27 0.81
N LEU A 180 13.55 -9.27 1.04
CA LEU A 180 12.09 -9.46 1.08
C LEU A 180 11.54 -9.86 -0.31
N ARG A 181 12.06 -9.28 -1.39
CA ARG A 181 11.66 -9.63 -2.75
C ARG A 181 12.06 -11.05 -3.10
N THR A 182 13.31 -11.43 -2.82
CA THR A 182 13.79 -12.80 -3.09
C THR A 182 12.97 -13.85 -2.37
N ASP A 183 12.59 -13.59 -1.11
CA ASP A 183 11.77 -14.50 -0.30
C ASP A 183 10.31 -14.60 -0.78
N LYS A 184 9.65 -13.46 -1.02
CA LYS A 184 8.19 -13.43 -1.24
C LYS A 184 7.76 -13.19 -2.68
N PHE A 185 8.63 -12.63 -3.50
CA PHE A 185 8.33 -12.23 -4.88
C PHE A 185 9.48 -12.58 -5.82
N PRO A 186 9.89 -13.86 -5.91
CA PRO A 186 11.14 -14.26 -6.57
C PRO A 186 11.20 -13.93 -8.06
N ARG A 187 10.04 -13.70 -8.72
CA ARG A 187 9.99 -13.26 -10.13
C ARG A 187 10.19 -11.75 -10.28
N CYS A 188 10.06 -10.96 -9.21
CA CYS A 188 10.33 -9.52 -9.22
C CYS A 188 11.83 -9.28 -9.00
N THR A 189 12.68 -9.76 -9.91
CA THR A 189 14.13 -9.55 -9.91
C THR A 189 14.46 -8.09 -10.20
N ASP A 190 15.69 -7.67 -9.86
CA ASP A 190 16.14 -6.30 -10.16
C ASP A 190 16.07 -6.02 -11.66
N ASP A 191 16.52 -6.95 -12.51
CA ASP A 191 16.47 -6.80 -13.98
C ASP A 191 15.04 -6.64 -14.49
N ALA A 192 14.11 -7.46 -14.00
CA ALA A 192 12.69 -7.37 -14.37
C ALA A 192 12.11 -6.01 -13.95
N ILE A 193 12.37 -5.55 -12.73
CA ILE A 193 11.89 -4.25 -12.24
C ILE A 193 12.52 -3.11 -13.02
N LEU A 194 13.83 -3.14 -13.28
CA LEU A 194 14.51 -2.10 -14.06
C LEU A 194 13.99 -2.03 -15.50
N GLN A 195 13.60 -3.18 -16.10
CA GLN A 195 12.95 -3.18 -17.40
C GLN A 195 11.57 -2.51 -17.33
N LEU A 196 10.75 -2.84 -16.33
CA LEU A 196 9.45 -2.20 -16.13
C LEU A 196 9.58 -0.68 -15.90
N ILE A 197 10.62 -0.23 -15.19
CA ILE A 197 10.90 1.19 -14.96
C ILE A 197 11.22 1.89 -16.29
N ARG A 198 12.08 1.31 -17.14
CA ARG A 198 12.40 1.87 -18.46
C ARG A 198 11.13 2.02 -19.30
N ASP A 199 10.34 0.97 -19.37
CA ASP A 199 9.08 0.97 -20.13
C ASP A 199 8.08 1.98 -19.58
N ALA A 200 7.96 2.07 -18.25
CA ALA A 200 7.05 3.01 -17.60
C ALA A 200 7.44 4.48 -17.84
N ARG A 201 8.73 4.80 -17.85
CA ARG A 201 9.23 6.15 -18.14
C ARG A 201 8.95 6.58 -19.58
N ILE A 202 8.93 5.63 -20.53
CA ILE A 202 8.59 5.90 -21.94
C ILE A 202 7.07 6.06 -22.11
N LYS A 203 6.27 5.17 -21.48
CA LYS A 203 4.82 5.11 -21.69
C LYS A 203 4.03 6.05 -20.79
N GLY A 204 4.59 6.48 -19.66
CA GLY A 204 3.91 7.21 -18.58
C GLY A 204 3.12 6.32 -17.61
N TYR A 205 3.07 5.01 -17.83
CA TYR A 205 2.42 4.02 -16.97
C TYR A 205 3.21 2.71 -16.92
N CYS A 206 3.15 2.01 -15.80
CA CYS A 206 3.76 0.70 -15.63
C CYS A 206 2.75 -0.40 -15.98
N VAL A 207 3.20 -1.41 -16.75
CA VAL A 207 2.46 -2.65 -16.97
C VAL A 207 3.25 -3.78 -16.34
N GLN A 208 2.65 -4.48 -15.38
CA GLN A 208 3.29 -5.61 -14.73
C GLN A 208 2.63 -6.93 -15.15
N PRO A 209 3.31 -7.74 -15.98
CA PRO A 209 2.77 -8.99 -16.50
C PRO A 209 3.07 -10.15 -15.55
N GLY A 210 2.12 -10.61 -14.77
CA GLY A 210 2.19 -11.88 -14.03
C GLY A 210 3.38 -12.09 -13.08
N LEU A 211 4.19 -11.07 -12.78
CA LEU A 211 5.40 -11.21 -11.95
C LEU A 211 5.10 -11.52 -10.48
N VAL A 212 3.99 -11.05 -9.97
CA VAL A 212 3.58 -11.33 -8.58
C VAL A 212 2.88 -12.68 -8.52
N ILE A 213 1.86 -12.86 -9.35
CA ILE A 213 1.16 -14.14 -9.54
C ILE A 213 0.93 -14.32 -11.03
N GLU A 214 1.22 -15.52 -11.52
CA GLU A 214 0.97 -15.92 -12.89
C GLU A 214 -0.52 -15.76 -13.26
N GLY A 215 -0.79 -15.28 -14.46
CA GLY A 215 -2.16 -15.00 -14.91
C GLY A 215 -2.79 -13.74 -14.33
N SER A 216 -2.12 -13.01 -13.42
CA SER A 216 -2.57 -11.73 -12.89
C SER A 216 -1.72 -10.58 -13.42
N TRP A 217 -2.32 -9.72 -14.23
CA TRP A 217 -1.67 -8.54 -14.80
C TRP A 217 -2.18 -7.26 -14.14
N ALA A 218 -1.37 -6.21 -14.18
CA ALA A 218 -1.78 -4.90 -13.66
C ALA A 218 -1.17 -3.76 -14.46
N VAL A 219 -1.90 -2.63 -14.50
CA VAL A 219 -1.43 -1.34 -15.01
C VAL A 219 -1.47 -0.33 -13.87
N GLY A 220 -0.46 0.51 -13.73
CA GLY A 220 -0.40 1.51 -12.67
C GLY A 220 0.29 2.79 -13.08
N VAL A 221 -0.08 3.88 -12.42
CA VAL A 221 0.49 5.22 -12.59
C VAL A 221 0.84 5.81 -11.23
N PRO A 222 1.87 6.67 -11.14
CA PRO A 222 2.12 7.43 -9.94
C PRO A 222 1.11 8.58 -9.83
N VAL A 223 0.86 9.05 -8.61
CA VAL A 223 0.20 10.32 -8.29
C VAL A 223 1.23 11.20 -7.59
N PHE A 224 1.36 12.44 -8.04
CA PHE A 224 2.38 13.36 -7.58
C PHE A 224 1.83 14.39 -6.60
N ASP A 225 2.69 14.91 -5.75
CA ASP A 225 2.43 16.12 -4.98
C ASP A 225 2.71 17.39 -5.82
N THR A 226 2.52 18.56 -5.22
CA THR A 226 2.81 19.86 -5.83
C THR A 226 4.29 20.07 -6.17
N ASN A 227 5.19 19.32 -5.56
CA ASN A 227 6.64 19.35 -5.82
C ASN A 227 7.08 18.29 -6.84
N GLN A 228 6.14 17.68 -7.55
CA GLN A 228 6.38 16.61 -8.53
C GLN A 228 7.06 15.37 -7.92
N ARG A 229 6.85 15.10 -6.63
CA ARG A 229 7.28 13.86 -5.99
C ARG A 229 6.14 12.83 -5.99
N PRO A 230 6.42 11.56 -6.28
CA PRO A 230 5.40 10.54 -6.20
C PRO A 230 5.01 10.32 -4.73
N VAL A 231 3.73 10.49 -4.41
CA VAL A 231 3.19 10.30 -3.06
C VAL A 231 2.22 9.13 -2.98
N ALA A 232 1.61 8.78 -4.11
CA ALA A 232 0.65 7.69 -4.20
C ALA A 232 0.69 7.04 -5.58
N SER A 233 -0.13 6.03 -5.79
CA SER A 233 -0.38 5.39 -7.09
C SER A 233 -1.82 4.95 -7.21
N ILE A 234 -2.31 4.91 -8.46
CA ILE A 234 -3.53 4.22 -8.84
C ILE A 234 -3.14 3.06 -9.73
N SER A 235 -3.73 1.89 -9.51
CA SER A 235 -3.52 0.75 -10.39
C SER A 235 -4.80 -0.05 -10.61
N ILE A 236 -4.89 -0.69 -11.77
CA ILE A 236 -5.96 -1.63 -12.14
C ILE A 236 -5.33 -2.98 -12.32
N ALA A 237 -5.88 -4.00 -11.67
CA ALA A 237 -5.46 -5.38 -11.84
C ALA A 237 -6.59 -6.25 -12.38
N ALA A 238 -6.25 -7.08 -13.36
CA ALA A 238 -7.14 -8.01 -14.04
C ALA A 238 -6.43 -9.33 -14.31
N ILE A 239 -7.19 -10.33 -14.74
CA ILE A 239 -6.59 -11.56 -15.28
C ILE A 239 -5.93 -11.26 -16.62
N GLU A 240 -4.88 -12.02 -16.94
CA GLU A 240 -4.07 -11.84 -18.15
C GLU A 240 -4.90 -11.78 -19.43
N SER A 241 -5.89 -12.68 -19.60
CA SER A 241 -6.75 -12.72 -20.77
C SER A 241 -7.57 -11.44 -20.99
N ARG A 242 -7.74 -10.63 -19.96
CA ARG A 242 -8.42 -9.32 -20.03
C ARG A 242 -7.48 -8.14 -20.21
N LEU A 243 -6.20 -8.28 -19.86
CA LEU A 243 -5.25 -7.18 -19.86
C LEU A 243 -4.15 -7.34 -20.93
N GLY A 244 -4.58 -7.60 -22.16
CA GLY A 244 -3.67 -7.59 -23.31
C GLY A 244 -3.14 -6.18 -23.64
N THR A 245 -2.14 -6.10 -24.53
CA THR A 245 -1.37 -4.87 -24.82
C THR A 245 -2.24 -3.66 -25.16
N ALA A 246 -3.26 -3.84 -26.03
CA ALA A 246 -4.15 -2.74 -26.45
C ALA A 246 -4.97 -2.20 -25.27
N ARG A 247 -5.53 -3.08 -24.45
CA ARG A 247 -6.30 -2.68 -23.29
C ARG A 247 -5.41 -2.07 -22.19
N ALA A 248 -4.21 -2.58 -22.01
CA ALA A 248 -3.23 -1.98 -21.09
C ALA A 248 -2.92 -0.53 -21.46
N ALA A 249 -2.80 -0.22 -22.77
CA ALA A 249 -2.60 1.16 -23.23
C ALA A 249 -3.83 2.04 -22.95
N THR A 250 -5.04 1.55 -23.23
CA THR A 250 -6.29 2.28 -22.96
C THR A 250 -6.42 2.58 -21.45
N LEU A 251 -6.24 1.58 -20.59
CA LEU A 251 -6.31 1.75 -19.14
C LEU A 251 -5.19 2.63 -18.61
N GLY A 252 -3.97 2.50 -19.13
CA GLY A 252 -2.83 3.35 -18.78
C GLY A 252 -3.12 4.82 -19.04
N ASN A 253 -3.64 5.16 -20.23
CA ASN A 253 -4.04 6.52 -20.57
C ASN A 253 -5.15 7.04 -19.63
N ARG A 254 -6.14 6.20 -19.32
CA ARG A 254 -7.22 6.55 -18.41
C ARG A 254 -6.73 6.81 -16.99
N LEU A 255 -5.80 5.99 -16.51
CA LEU A 255 -5.14 6.16 -15.22
C LEU A 255 -4.31 7.45 -15.16
N MET A 256 -3.56 7.78 -16.22
CA MET A 256 -2.82 9.04 -16.30
C MET A 256 -3.72 10.26 -16.17
N GLN A 257 -4.86 10.28 -16.86
CA GLN A 257 -5.86 11.34 -16.72
C GLN A 257 -6.40 11.44 -15.29
N ALA A 258 -6.69 10.30 -14.65
CA ALA A 258 -7.14 10.25 -13.27
C ALA A 258 -6.05 10.75 -12.30
N SER A 259 -4.79 10.38 -12.52
CA SER A 259 -3.65 10.87 -11.72
C SER A 259 -3.51 12.39 -11.80
N LEU A 260 -3.56 12.96 -12.99
CA LEU A 260 -3.49 14.42 -13.18
C LEU A 260 -4.62 15.14 -12.45
N LYS A 261 -5.84 14.60 -12.52
CA LYS A 261 -6.99 15.16 -11.77
C LYS A 261 -6.75 15.15 -10.26
N LEU A 262 -6.22 14.06 -9.72
CA LEU A 262 -5.95 13.95 -8.28
C LEU A 262 -4.81 14.87 -7.82
N THR A 263 -3.76 15.02 -8.61
CA THR A 263 -2.69 15.99 -8.36
C THR A 263 -3.24 17.43 -8.31
N GLY A 264 -4.16 17.78 -9.21
CA GLY A 264 -4.82 19.07 -9.24
C GLY A 264 -5.69 19.32 -7.99
N LEU A 265 -6.50 18.34 -7.59
CA LEU A 265 -7.35 18.43 -6.39
C LEU A 265 -6.51 18.62 -5.12
N GLN A 266 -5.40 17.93 -4.99
CA GLN A 266 -4.48 18.09 -3.85
C GLN A 266 -3.89 19.50 -3.80
N ALA A 267 -3.54 20.08 -4.96
CA ALA A 267 -3.02 21.44 -5.05
C ALA A 267 -4.07 22.51 -4.66
N GLU A 268 -5.36 22.27 -4.93
CA GLU A 268 -6.45 23.15 -4.52
C GLU A 268 -6.63 23.17 -3.01
N VAL A 269 -6.69 22.00 -2.39
CA VAL A 269 -6.83 21.86 -0.93
C VAL A 269 -5.69 22.54 -0.16
N LEU A 270 -4.44 22.37 -0.64
CA LEU A 270 -3.28 23.02 0.01
C LEU A 270 -3.25 24.54 -0.15
N ARG A 271 -4.06 25.12 -1.06
CA ARG A 271 -4.21 26.59 -1.19
C ARG A 271 -5.26 27.16 -0.25
N ASP A 272 -6.21 26.34 0.19
CA ASP A 272 -7.30 26.74 1.08
C ASP A 272 -6.96 26.58 2.57
N LEU A 273 -5.77 26.07 2.91
CA LEU A 273 -5.20 25.95 4.25
C LEU A 273 -4.15 27.03 4.53
#